data_3e632b29b6a00666d91bf110df4a34a6
#
_entry.id   3e632b29b6a00666d91bf110df4a34a6
#
_cell.length_a   1.000
_cell.length_b   1.000
_cell.length_c   1.000
_cell.angle_alpha   90.00
_cell.angle_beta   90.00
_cell.angle_gamma   90.00
#
_symmetry.space_group_name_H-M   'P 1'
#
loop_
_entity.id
_entity.type
_entity.pdbx_description
1 polymer ?
#
loop_
_entity_poly.entity_id
_entity_poly.type
_entity_poly.pdbx_seq_one_letter_code
_entity_poly.pdbx_strand_id
1 'polypeptide(L)' 'MQKIIKAEIYFDGKYYCTRTLDIDVFTQGKTLDEAVKNLREAVALHLEE' A
#
# COMPACT_ATOMS: atom_id res chain seq x y z
N MET A 1 6.28 20.46 -5.75
CA MET A 1 4.90 19.94 -5.94
C MET A 1 4.78 18.58 -5.29
N GLN A 2 3.78 18.42 -4.47
CA GLN A 2 3.57 17.14 -3.79
C GLN A 2 2.70 16.21 -4.63
N LYS A 3 3.07 14.97 -4.63
CA LYS A 3 2.33 13.95 -5.33
C LYS A 3 1.55 13.13 -4.30
N ILE A 4 0.25 13.09 -4.46
CA ILE A 4 -0.61 12.35 -3.56
C ILE A 4 -0.95 11.01 -4.19
N ILE A 5 -0.64 9.94 -3.49
CA ILE A 5 -0.95 8.58 -3.94
C ILE A 5 -2.12 8.08 -3.12
N LYS A 6 -3.21 7.77 -3.80
CA LYS A 6 -4.42 7.28 -3.15
C LYS A 6 -4.37 5.76 -3.07
N ALA A 7 -4.79 5.24 -1.94
CA ALA A 7 -4.79 3.80 -1.74
C ALA A 7 -6.05 3.39 -1.00
N GLU A 8 -6.49 2.17 -1.27
CA GLU A 8 -7.58 1.53 -0.54
C GLU A 8 -7.00 0.55 0.45
N ILE A 9 -7.60 0.48 1.62
CA ILE A 9 -7.20 -0.48 2.65
C ILE A 9 -8.44 -1.24 3.07
N TYR A 10 -8.36 -2.57 3.05
CA TYR A 10 -9.50 -3.40 3.44
C TYR A 10 -8.98 -4.67 4.11
N PHE A 11 -9.87 -5.30 4.88
CA PHE A 11 -9.58 -6.55 5.56
C PHE A 11 -10.31 -7.68 4.84
N ASP A 12 -9.57 -8.71 4.41
CA ASP A 12 -10.16 -9.79 3.63
C ASP A 12 -10.60 -10.97 4.48
N GLY A 13 -10.57 -10.83 5.80
CA GLY A 13 -10.92 -11.90 6.73
C GLY A 13 -9.70 -12.55 7.36
N LYS A 14 -8.52 -12.31 6.81
CA LYS A 14 -7.28 -12.87 7.32
C LYS A 14 -6.16 -11.84 7.33
N TYR A 15 -6.08 -11.02 6.28
CA TYR A 15 -5.04 -10.02 6.13
C TYR A 15 -5.63 -8.65 5.84
N TYR A 16 -4.92 -7.62 6.28
CA TYR A 16 -5.18 -6.27 5.81
C TYR A 16 -4.49 -6.09 4.49
N CYS A 17 -5.24 -5.65 3.50
CA CYS A 17 -4.75 -5.52 2.13
C CYS A 17 -4.76 -4.05 1.73
N THR A 18 -3.75 -3.63 0.98
CA THR A 18 -3.71 -2.28 0.44
C THR A 18 -3.54 -2.35 -1.06
N ARG A 19 -4.14 -1.41 -1.75
CA ARG A 19 -4.02 -1.31 -3.19
C ARG A 19 -4.02 0.15 -3.58
N THR A 20 -3.05 0.55 -4.39
CA THR A 20 -3.01 1.91 -4.90
C THR A 20 -3.95 2.04 -6.08
N LEU A 21 -4.48 3.26 -6.26
CA LEU A 21 -5.43 3.53 -7.34
C LEU A 21 -4.76 4.07 -8.59
N ASP A 22 -3.65 4.78 -8.42
CA ASP A 22 -2.97 5.42 -9.53
C ASP A 22 -1.81 4.59 -10.09
N ILE A 23 -1.17 3.83 -9.25
CA ILE A 23 -0.07 2.97 -9.65
C ILE A 23 -0.41 1.54 -9.24
N ASP A 24 0.21 0.59 -9.88
CA ASP A 24 -0.16 -0.81 -9.72
C ASP A 24 0.64 -1.47 -8.59
N VAL A 25 0.33 -1.08 -7.36
CA VAL A 25 1.00 -1.63 -6.19
C VAL A 25 -0.03 -2.25 -5.26
N PHE A 26 0.25 -3.48 -4.82
CA PHE A 26 -0.59 -4.22 -3.90
C PHE A 26 0.28 -4.77 -2.78
N THR A 27 -0.14 -4.58 -1.52
CA THR A 27 0.54 -5.18 -0.39
C THR A 27 -0.47 -5.71 0.61
N GLN A 28 0.00 -6.52 1.54
CA GLN A 28 -0.84 -7.03 2.61
C GLN A 28 0.00 -7.25 3.86
N GLY A 29 -0.67 -7.35 5.00
CA GLY A 29 -0.02 -7.58 6.28
C GLY A 29 -1.00 -8.16 7.28
N LYS A 30 -0.49 -8.73 8.34
CA LYS A 30 -1.33 -9.34 9.38
C LYS A 30 -2.01 -8.30 10.24
N THR A 31 -1.45 -7.10 10.32
CA THR A 31 -2.01 -5.99 11.05
C THR A 31 -2.10 -4.80 10.12
N LEU A 32 -2.93 -3.81 10.52
CA LEU A 32 -3.07 -2.60 9.74
C LEU A 32 -1.72 -1.87 9.61
N ASP A 33 -0.99 -1.75 10.71
CA ASP A 33 0.32 -1.10 10.70
C ASP A 33 1.28 -1.79 9.75
N GLU A 34 1.27 -3.10 9.74
CA GLU A 34 2.14 -3.87 8.86
C GLU A 34 1.80 -3.66 7.40
N ALA A 35 0.50 -3.66 7.09
CA ALA A 35 0.05 -3.44 5.72
C ALA A 35 0.45 -2.05 5.22
N VAL A 36 0.29 -1.02 6.07
CA VAL A 36 0.66 0.34 5.71
C VAL A 36 2.16 0.47 5.53
N LYS A 37 2.94 -0.15 6.42
CA LYS A 37 4.39 -0.12 6.29
C LYS A 37 4.84 -0.76 4.99
N ASN A 38 4.26 -1.91 4.67
CA ASN A 38 4.60 -2.61 3.43
C ASN A 38 4.22 -1.77 2.21
N LEU A 39 3.08 -1.08 2.28
CA LEU A 39 2.67 -0.22 1.20
C LEU A 39 3.66 0.92 0.99
N ARG A 40 4.09 1.55 2.06
CA ARG A 40 5.04 2.66 1.98
C ARG A 40 6.35 2.22 1.33
N GLU A 41 6.83 1.06 1.72
CA GLU A 41 8.07 0.52 1.15
C GLU A 41 7.91 0.20 -0.33
N ALA A 42 6.79 -0.40 -0.69
CA ALA A 42 6.53 -0.76 -2.08
C ALA A 42 6.41 0.48 -2.97
N VAL A 43 5.72 1.50 -2.47
CA VAL A 43 5.56 2.75 -3.21
C VAL A 43 6.91 3.45 -3.40
N ALA A 44 7.72 3.46 -2.34
CA ALA A 44 9.05 4.06 -2.43
C ALA A 44 9.92 3.38 -3.48
N LEU A 45 9.87 2.05 -3.52
CA LEU A 45 10.61 1.30 -4.52
C LEU A 45 10.10 1.58 -5.94
N HIS A 46 8.80 1.71 -6.08
CA HIS A 46 8.18 1.99 -7.38
C HIS A 46 8.62 3.36 -7.91
N LEU A 47 8.70 4.33 -7.02
CA LEU A 47 9.05 5.70 -7.42
C LEU A 47 10.55 5.92 -7.60
N GLU A 48 11.36 4.97 -7.18
CA GLU A 48 12.80 5.09 -7.24
C GLU A 48 13.39 4.86 -8.63
N GLU A 49 12.62 4.35 -9.51
CA GLU A 49 13.11 4.03 -10.85
C GLU A 49 13.52 5.24 -11.67
#